data_bad5b87fe4a0b1d5f5cd30da1df77861
#
_entry.id   bad5b87fe4a0b1d5f5cd30da1df77861
#
_cell.length_a   1.000
_cell.length_b   1.000
_cell.length_c   1.000
_cell.angle_alpha   90.00
_cell.angle_beta   90.00
_cell.angle_gamma   90.00
#
_symmetry.space_group_name_H-M   'P 1'
#
loop_
_entity.id
_entity.type
_entity.pdbx_description
1 polymer ?
#
loop_
_entity_poly.entity_id
_entity_poly.type
_entity_poly.pdbx_seq_one_letter_code
_entity_poly.pdbx_strand_id
1 'polypeptide(L)'
;MNYDLTILEEGCKEYGIQLNEEQKKQFVQYYELLVEWNKVMNLTGITDFKEVLLKHFVDSLSVAKGLDMTKISTCIDVGTGAGFPGIPLKIVFPHLQITLLDALNKRLNFLNEVIEKLGLSGIQTVHGRAEDAARKAEHREKI
;
A
#
# COMPACT_ATOMS: atom_id res chain seq x y z
N MET A 1 -20.82 3.21 8.54
CA MET A 1 -20.13 4.29 9.25
C MET A 1 -19.51 5.25 8.25
N ASN A 2 -19.64 6.54 8.51
CA ASN A 2 -19.10 7.55 7.60
C ASN A 2 -17.73 8.01 8.07
N TYR A 3 -16.77 7.91 7.16
CA TYR A 3 -15.41 8.39 7.42
C TYR A 3 -15.15 9.67 6.62
N ASP A 4 -14.55 10.63 7.28
CA ASP A 4 -14.17 11.89 6.64
C ASP A 4 -12.80 11.72 5.97
N LEU A 5 -12.78 11.67 4.65
CA LEU A 5 -11.57 11.45 3.86
C LEU A 5 -10.90 12.74 3.39
N THR A 6 -11.31 13.88 3.93
CA THR A 6 -10.79 15.18 3.48
C THR A 6 -9.26 15.26 3.49
N ILE A 7 -8.63 14.78 4.55
CA ILE A 7 -7.16 14.79 4.66
C ILE A 7 -6.52 14.00 3.51
N LEU A 8 -7.09 12.84 3.21
CA LEU A 8 -6.58 12.01 2.12
C LEU A 8 -6.79 12.68 0.77
N GLU A 9 -7.98 13.21 0.54
CA GLU A 9 -8.30 13.87 -0.72
C GLU A 9 -7.43 15.10 -0.97
N GLU A 10 -7.21 15.90 0.05
CA GLU A 10 -6.35 17.08 -0.06
C GLU A 10 -4.90 16.71 -0.30
N GLY A 11 -4.40 15.68 0.39
CA GLY A 11 -3.06 15.18 0.16
C GLY A 11 -2.89 14.66 -1.26
N CYS A 12 -3.88 13.96 -1.77
CA CYS A 12 -3.84 13.46 -3.15
C CYS A 12 -3.80 14.59 -4.17
N LYS A 13 -4.52 15.68 -3.91
CA LYS A 13 -4.51 16.83 -4.82
C LYS A 13 -3.11 17.41 -5.02
N GLU A 14 -2.31 17.43 -3.96
CA GLU A 14 -0.95 17.93 -4.05
C GLU A 14 -0.10 17.12 -5.03
N TYR A 15 -0.44 15.87 -5.26
CA TYR A 15 0.27 14.99 -6.17
C TYR A 15 -0.44 14.81 -7.50
N GLY A 16 -1.48 15.61 -7.75
CA GLY A 16 -2.25 15.52 -8.98
C GLY A 16 -3.16 14.30 -9.05
N ILE A 17 -3.54 13.75 -7.90
CA ILE A 17 -4.34 12.54 -7.82
C ILE A 17 -5.78 12.89 -7.42
N GLN A 18 -6.74 12.36 -8.15
CA GLN A 18 -8.16 12.49 -7.80
C GLN A 18 -8.72 11.08 -7.60
N LEU A 19 -9.23 10.82 -6.39
CA LEU A 19 -9.77 9.51 -6.03
C LEU A 19 -11.21 9.39 -6.52
N ASN A 20 -11.54 8.24 -7.12
CA ASN A 20 -12.92 7.92 -7.44
C ASN A 20 -13.58 7.22 -6.24
N GLU A 21 -14.89 6.94 -6.36
CA GLU A 21 -15.62 6.36 -5.23
C GLU A 21 -15.13 4.97 -4.85
N GLU A 22 -14.73 4.17 -5.83
CA GLU A 22 -14.19 2.83 -5.56
C GLU A 22 -12.88 2.90 -4.79
N GLN A 23 -12.01 3.81 -5.18
CA GLN A 23 -10.74 4.00 -4.48
C GLN A 23 -10.94 4.47 -3.04
N LYS A 24 -11.90 5.36 -2.82
CA LYS A 24 -12.23 5.82 -1.46
C LYS A 24 -12.72 4.66 -0.60
N LYS A 25 -13.56 3.80 -1.14
CA LYS A 25 -14.02 2.60 -0.42
C LYS A 25 -12.87 1.68 -0.10
N GLN A 26 -11.95 1.51 -1.03
CA GLN A 26 -10.79 0.65 -0.81
C GLN A 26 -9.92 1.17 0.34
N PHE A 27 -9.70 2.47 0.42
CA PHE A 27 -8.93 3.05 1.53
C PHE A 27 -9.65 2.86 2.87
N VAL A 28 -10.95 3.03 2.92
CA VAL A 28 -11.72 2.82 4.15
C VAL A 28 -11.65 1.37 4.59
N GLN A 29 -11.85 0.43 3.67
CA GLN A 29 -11.75 -1.00 3.96
C GLN A 29 -10.35 -1.37 4.45
N TYR A 30 -9.34 -0.82 3.81
CA TYR A 30 -7.96 -1.06 4.21
C TYR A 30 -7.73 -0.57 5.64
N TYR A 31 -8.21 0.63 5.96
CA TYR A 31 -8.10 1.16 7.32
C TYR A 31 -8.77 0.23 8.32
N GLU A 32 -9.97 -0.22 8.03
CA GLU A 32 -10.72 -1.10 8.95
C GLU A 32 -10.00 -2.42 9.17
N LEU A 33 -9.45 -3.01 8.13
CA LEU A 33 -8.67 -4.24 8.25
C LEU A 33 -7.38 -4.01 9.05
N LEU A 34 -6.73 -2.89 8.82
CA LEU A 34 -5.52 -2.53 9.54
C LEU A 34 -5.77 -2.46 11.05
N VAL A 35 -6.83 -1.78 11.45
CA VAL A 35 -7.18 -1.65 12.86
C VAL A 35 -7.53 -3.00 13.47
N GLU A 36 -8.31 -3.81 12.75
CA GLU A 36 -8.73 -5.12 13.23
C GLU A 36 -7.53 -6.05 13.44
N TRP A 37 -6.67 -6.18 12.43
CA TRP A 37 -5.50 -7.03 12.54
C TRP A 37 -4.48 -6.51 13.54
N ASN A 38 -4.42 -5.19 13.72
CA ASN A 38 -3.49 -4.58 14.67
C ASN A 38 -3.79 -4.97 16.12
N LYS A 39 -5.00 -5.45 16.40
CA LYS A 39 -5.36 -5.94 17.73
C LYS A 39 -4.65 -7.23 18.10
N VAL A 40 -4.26 -8.02 17.10
CA VAL A 40 -3.63 -9.32 17.33
C VAL A 40 -2.17 -9.37 16.92
N MET A 41 -1.69 -8.35 16.21
CA MET A 41 -0.29 -8.26 15.83
C MET A 41 0.06 -6.78 15.63
N ASN A 42 1.29 -6.42 15.92
CA ASN A 42 1.71 -5.02 15.79
C ASN A 42 2.06 -4.69 14.35
N LEU A 43 1.07 -4.21 13.60
CA LEU A 43 1.28 -3.74 12.23
C LEU A 43 1.74 -2.29 12.22
N THR A 44 1.19 -1.49 13.12
CA THR A 44 1.52 -0.07 13.21
C THR A 44 1.21 0.43 14.62
N GLY A 45 1.95 1.45 15.06
CA GLY A 45 1.65 2.14 16.31
C GLY A 45 0.57 3.22 16.15
N ILE A 46 0.13 3.47 14.92
CA ILE A 46 -0.83 4.53 14.62
C ILE A 46 -2.14 3.90 14.18
N THR A 47 -3.22 4.12 14.96
CA THR A 47 -4.54 3.60 14.63
C THR A 47 -5.62 4.68 14.56
N ASP A 48 -5.31 5.91 14.95
CA ASP A 48 -6.24 7.02 14.80
C ASP A 48 -6.48 7.27 13.31
N PHE A 49 -7.75 7.39 12.91
CA PHE A 49 -8.11 7.47 11.50
C PHE A 49 -7.41 8.61 10.77
N LYS A 50 -7.45 9.81 11.33
CA LYS A 50 -6.83 10.97 10.69
C LYS A 50 -5.31 10.82 10.58
N GLU A 51 -4.68 10.25 11.58
CA GLU A 51 -3.24 10.01 11.54
C GLU A 51 -2.87 8.96 10.52
N VAL A 52 -3.69 7.90 10.38
CA VAL A 52 -3.44 6.88 9.36
C VAL A 52 -3.57 7.50 7.96
N LEU A 53 -4.59 8.33 7.76
CA LEU A 53 -4.75 9.01 6.47
C LEU A 53 -3.51 9.83 6.12
N LEU A 54 -3.00 10.60 7.07
CA LEU A 54 -1.89 11.49 6.82
C LEU A 54 -0.54 10.78 6.84
N LYS A 55 -0.25 10.04 7.90
CA LYS A 55 1.09 9.47 8.13
C LYS A 55 1.35 8.18 7.38
N HIS A 56 0.29 7.46 7.00
CA HIS A 56 0.45 6.21 6.26
C HIS A 56 0.01 6.35 4.81
N PHE A 57 -1.23 6.79 4.57
CA PHE A 57 -1.75 6.81 3.20
C PHE A 57 -1.17 7.94 2.37
N VAL A 58 -1.30 9.19 2.84
CA VAL A 58 -0.75 10.34 2.11
C VAL A 58 0.76 10.21 1.99
N ASP A 59 1.43 9.84 3.07
CA ASP A 59 2.88 9.66 3.07
C ASP A 59 3.30 8.61 2.04
N SER A 60 2.57 7.50 1.95
CA SER A 60 2.86 6.46 0.95
C SER A 60 2.76 7.01 -0.47
N LEU A 61 1.74 7.84 -0.72
CA LEU A 61 1.54 8.40 -2.05
C LEU A 61 2.58 9.47 -2.41
N SER A 62 3.30 9.99 -1.43
CA SER A 62 4.37 10.96 -1.68
C SER A 62 5.49 10.37 -2.55
N VAL A 63 5.60 9.05 -2.60
CA VAL A 63 6.54 8.36 -3.48
C VAL A 63 6.31 8.76 -4.94
N ALA A 64 5.07 9.07 -5.30
CA ALA A 64 4.73 9.46 -6.67
C ALA A 64 5.16 10.89 -7.01
N LYS A 65 5.55 11.67 -6.00
CA LYS A 65 5.95 13.06 -6.23
C LYS A 65 7.22 13.12 -7.07
N GLY A 66 7.15 13.85 -8.16
CA GLY A 66 8.30 13.98 -9.05
C GLY A 66 8.51 12.82 -10.00
N LEU A 67 7.65 11.81 -9.97
CA LEU A 67 7.73 10.67 -10.87
C LEU A 67 6.55 10.68 -11.84
N ASP A 68 6.82 10.28 -13.08
CA ASP A 68 5.74 10.06 -14.03
C ASP A 68 5.25 8.62 -13.86
N MET A 69 4.21 8.44 -13.07
CA MET A 69 3.70 7.12 -12.73
C MET A 69 3.12 6.39 -13.95
N THR A 70 2.80 7.11 -15.01
CA THR A 70 2.30 6.45 -16.23
C THR A 70 3.40 5.66 -16.93
N LYS A 71 4.65 5.96 -16.65
CA LYS A 71 5.81 5.28 -17.24
C LYS A 71 6.34 4.13 -16.39
N ILE A 72 5.81 3.98 -15.19
CA ILE A 72 6.21 2.91 -14.27
C ILE A 72 5.20 1.78 -14.38
N SER A 73 5.67 0.57 -14.63
CA SER A 73 4.79 -0.59 -14.78
C SER A 73 4.95 -1.60 -13.64
N THR A 74 6.13 -1.67 -13.02
CA THR A 74 6.38 -2.64 -11.95
C THR A 74 7.01 -1.96 -10.74
N CYS A 75 6.75 -2.54 -9.56
CA CYS A 75 7.26 -2.02 -8.31
C CYS A 75 7.43 -3.16 -7.32
N ILE A 76 8.52 -3.14 -6.57
CA ILE A 76 8.72 -4.08 -5.47
C ILE A 76 8.80 -3.27 -4.18
N ASP A 77 7.92 -3.59 -3.23
CA ASP A 77 7.91 -2.97 -1.92
C ASP A 77 8.61 -3.92 -0.95
N VAL A 78 9.85 -3.62 -0.63
CA VAL A 78 10.70 -4.47 0.20
C VAL A 78 10.50 -4.11 1.67
N GLY A 79 10.22 -5.12 2.50
CA GLY A 79 9.93 -4.88 3.91
C GLY A 79 8.63 -4.13 4.07
N THR A 80 7.60 -4.54 3.34
CA THR A 80 6.36 -3.80 3.21
C THR A 80 5.59 -3.59 4.52
N GLY A 81 5.76 -4.48 5.50
CA GLY A 81 5.06 -4.38 6.79
C GLY A 81 3.55 -4.42 6.62
N ALA A 82 2.88 -3.33 6.93
CA ALA A 82 1.42 -3.21 6.81
C ALA A 82 0.97 -2.87 5.38
N GLY A 83 1.87 -2.93 4.41
CA GLY A 83 1.55 -2.69 3.01
C GLY A 83 1.89 -1.29 2.52
N PHE A 84 2.75 -0.59 3.22
CA PHE A 84 3.14 0.79 2.88
C PHE A 84 4.52 0.81 2.24
N PRO A 85 4.70 1.47 1.12
CA PRO A 85 3.72 2.25 0.34
C PRO A 85 2.96 1.43 -0.72
N GLY A 86 3.21 0.13 -0.84
CA GLY A 86 2.74 -0.67 -1.97
C GLY A 86 1.24 -0.68 -2.17
N ILE A 87 0.45 -0.92 -1.12
CA ILE A 87 -1.00 -1.01 -1.27
C ILE A 87 -1.64 0.35 -1.61
N PRO A 88 -1.29 1.45 -0.92
CA PRO A 88 -1.81 2.75 -1.35
C PRO A 88 -1.47 3.08 -2.80
N LEU A 89 -0.25 2.78 -3.24
CA LEU A 89 0.13 2.99 -4.65
C LEU A 89 -0.72 2.16 -5.59
N LYS A 90 -1.02 0.91 -5.21
CA LYS A 90 -1.85 0.04 -6.06
C LYS A 90 -3.28 0.56 -6.17
N ILE A 91 -3.83 1.06 -5.07
CA ILE A 91 -5.18 1.61 -5.07
C ILE A 91 -5.26 2.80 -6.05
N VAL A 92 -4.30 3.70 -5.98
CA VAL A 92 -4.30 4.92 -6.77
C VAL A 92 -3.86 4.69 -8.21
N PHE A 93 -2.92 3.77 -8.43
CA PHE A 93 -2.36 3.47 -9.75
C PHE A 93 -2.58 1.99 -10.08
N PRO A 94 -3.83 1.61 -10.39
CA PRO A 94 -4.15 0.18 -10.57
C PRO A 94 -3.44 -0.52 -11.71
N HIS A 95 -2.82 0.23 -12.63
CA HIS A 95 -2.05 -0.37 -13.72
C HIS A 95 -0.73 -0.99 -13.25
N LEU A 96 -0.25 -0.63 -12.05
CA LEU A 96 1.03 -1.14 -11.55
C LEU A 96 0.97 -2.64 -11.24
N GLN A 97 2.06 -3.33 -11.54
CA GLN A 97 2.29 -4.70 -11.09
C GLN A 97 3.17 -4.60 -9.86
N ILE A 98 2.63 -4.93 -8.70
CA ILE A 98 3.32 -4.72 -7.43
C ILE A 98 3.61 -6.05 -6.74
N THR A 99 4.83 -6.18 -6.23
CA THR A 99 5.22 -7.30 -5.37
C THR A 99 5.49 -6.75 -3.97
N LEU A 100 4.79 -7.31 -2.98
CA LEU A 100 4.98 -6.96 -1.58
C LEU A 100 5.84 -8.04 -0.94
N LEU A 101 7.03 -7.66 -0.50
CA LEU A 101 7.99 -8.58 0.10
C LEU A 101 8.08 -8.33 1.59
N ASP A 102 7.96 -9.39 2.38
CA ASP A 102 8.18 -9.29 3.82
C ASP A 102 8.74 -10.60 4.36
N ALA A 103 9.50 -10.51 5.43
CA ALA A 103 10.13 -11.66 6.06
C ALA A 103 9.20 -12.38 7.05
N LEU A 104 8.07 -11.78 7.42
CA LEU A 104 7.16 -12.36 8.40
C LEU A 104 5.86 -12.83 7.76
N ASN A 105 5.60 -14.14 7.85
CA ASN A 105 4.38 -14.73 7.30
C ASN A 105 3.10 -14.12 7.87
N LYS A 106 3.13 -13.70 9.13
CA LYS A 106 1.96 -13.07 9.76
C LYS A 106 1.53 -11.82 9.01
N ARG A 107 2.51 -11.01 8.59
CA ARG A 107 2.21 -9.80 7.81
C ARG A 107 1.68 -10.15 6.45
N LEU A 108 2.23 -11.18 5.82
CA LEU A 108 1.75 -11.62 4.51
C LEU A 108 0.31 -12.09 4.56
N ASN A 109 -0.08 -12.76 5.65
CA ASN A 109 -1.47 -13.16 5.84
C ASN A 109 -2.41 -11.97 5.87
N PHE A 110 -2.03 -10.92 6.60
CA PHE A 110 -2.79 -9.67 6.61
C PHE A 110 -2.88 -9.06 5.20
N LEU A 111 -1.74 -8.97 4.52
CA LEU A 111 -1.68 -8.37 3.19
C LEU A 111 -2.53 -9.13 2.18
N ASN A 112 -2.52 -10.47 2.25
CA ASN A 112 -3.33 -11.27 1.35
C ASN A 112 -4.82 -11.05 1.60
N GLU A 113 -5.23 -10.87 2.85
CA GLU A 113 -6.62 -10.54 3.13
C GLU A 113 -6.99 -9.18 2.59
N VAL A 114 -6.11 -8.20 2.73
CA VAL A 114 -6.35 -6.86 2.17
C VAL A 114 -6.54 -6.94 0.65
N ILE A 115 -5.63 -7.64 -0.02
CA ILE A 115 -5.69 -7.80 -1.47
C ILE A 115 -7.03 -8.42 -1.89
N GLU A 116 -7.44 -9.47 -1.19
CA GLU A 116 -8.70 -10.14 -1.50
C GLU A 116 -9.91 -9.26 -1.22
N LYS A 117 -9.96 -8.65 -0.04
CA LYS A 117 -11.11 -7.83 0.36
C LYS A 117 -11.27 -6.58 -0.47
N LEU A 118 -10.17 -5.96 -0.87
CA LEU A 118 -10.20 -4.78 -1.72
C LEU A 118 -10.39 -5.13 -3.20
N GLY A 119 -10.30 -6.39 -3.56
CA GLY A 119 -10.44 -6.81 -4.95
C GLY A 119 -9.30 -6.34 -5.83
N LEU A 120 -8.09 -6.27 -5.29
CA LEU A 120 -6.93 -5.82 -6.05
C LEU A 120 -6.40 -6.94 -6.94
N SER A 121 -5.95 -6.59 -8.14
CA SER A 121 -5.32 -7.54 -9.05
C SER A 121 -3.98 -6.95 -9.51
N GLY A 122 -3.07 -7.82 -9.98
CA GLY A 122 -1.74 -7.35 -10.37
C GLY A 122 -0.87 -6.99 -9.16
N ILE A 123 -1.14 -7.61 -8.03
CA ILE A 123 -0.36 -7.41 -6.82
C ILE A 123 -0.23 -8.77 -6.12
N GLN A 124 0.96 -9.08 -5.65
CA GLN A 124 1.22 -10.36 -4.99
C GLN A 124 2.12 -10.17 -3.80
N THR A 125 2.08 -11.14 -2.88
CA THR A 125 2.97 -11.17 -1.73
C THR A 125 4.05 -12.21 -1.95
N VAL A 126 5.25 -11.93 -1.43
CA VAL A 126 6.38 -12.87 -1.49
C VAL A 126 7.04 -12.89 -0.12
N HIS A 127 7.26 -14.10 0.39
CA HIS A 127 7.97 -14.29 1.66
C HIS A 127 9.47 -14.28 1.37
N GLY A 128 10.18 -13.38 2.00
CA GLY A 128 11.61 -13.29 1.77
C GLY A 128 12.22 -12.11 2.49
N ARG A 129 13.54 -12.00 2.37
CA ARG A 129 14.32 -10.92 2.98
C ARG A 129 14.78 -9.94 1.92
N ALA A 130 15.07 -8.72 2.37
CA ALA A 130 15.53 -7.65 1.49
C ALA A 130 16.74 -8.07 0.66
N GLU A 131 17.70 -8.76 1.25
CA GLU A 131 18.91 -9.21 0.55
C GLU A 131 18.60 -10.20 -0.57
N ASP A 132 17.59 -11.05 -0.39
CA ASP A 132 17.15 -11.97 -1.44
C ASP A 132 16.50 -11.22 -2.59
N ALA A 133 15.74 -10.18 -2.27
CA ALA A 133 15.12 -9.35 -3.28
C ALA A 133 16.18 -8.61 -4.11
N ALA A 134 17.20 -8.08 -3.45
CA ALA A 134 18.30 -7.39 -4.12
C ALA A 134 19.00 -8.32 -5.10
N ARG A 135 19.26 -9.56 -4.69
CA ARG A 135 19.90 -10.55 -5.55
C ARG A 135 19.06 -10.84 -6.79
N LYS A 136 17.75 -11.01 -6.60
CA LYS A 136 16.86 -11.26 -7.73
C LYS A 136 16.79 -10.06 -8.67
N ALA A 137 16.80 -8.87 -8.11
CA ALA A 137 16.77 -7.65 -8.90
C ALA A 137 18.01 -7.53 -9.79
N GLU A 138 19.17 -7.85 -9.25
CA GLU A 138 20.42 -7.85 -10.02
C GLU A 138 20.34 -8.81 -11.21
N HIS A 139 19.83 -10.00 -10.98
CA HIS A 139 19.72 -10.99 -12.05
C HIS A 139 18.73 -10.61 -13.11
N ARG A 140 17.67 -9.91 -12.74
CA ARG A 140 16.63 -9.52 -13.70
C ARG A 140 16.83 -8.17 -14.32
N GLU A 141 17.75 -7.42 -13.83
CA GLU A 141 18.02 -6.06 -14.27
C GLU A 141 16.80 -5.18 -14.17
N LYS A 142 15.98 -5.41 -13.12
CA LYS A 142 14.75 -4.71 -13.03
C LYS A 142 14.42 -4.32 -11.69
N ILE A 143 13.62 -3.36 -11.69
CA ILE A 143 12.75 -3.16 -10.61
C ILE A 143 11.99 -1.89 -10.63
#